data_16a6f62e1080794f308115a7c63b5eef
#
_entry.id   16a6f62e1080794f308115a7c63b5eef
#
_cell.length_a   1.000
_cell.length_b   1.000
_cell.length_c   1.000
_cell.angle_alpha   90.00
_cell.angle_beta   90.00
_cell.angle_gamma   90.00
#
_symmetry.space_group_name_H-M   'P 1'
#
loop_
_entity.id
_entity.type
_entity.pdbx_description
1 polymer ?
#
loop_
_entity_poly.entity_id
_entity_poly.type
_entity_poly.pdbx_seq_one_letter_code
_entity_poly.pdbx_strand_id
1 'polypeptide(L)'
;TTVRLRNGEEGKAVWYQFKIPLSRPQKKVGSIQDFKTIRFIRMFMTGFECETHLRFATLELVRGEWRTYNYALNLKGDAPAQGKMDISVVNIEENAGQVPVNYVLPPGVTRIIDPGQSQITQLNEQAMSLKVTDLQSGDARAVYKNSGMDMRTYKRLQMFVHAEKLIDDKTNLRDGDVSVFLRLGSDSKSNYYEYEVPLSLTEPGNYSTYNAQDQEAVWPQSNMFDFPLSLFTDLKLERNAKKRMDNSTVTFQTRYSSYDPDKNQNKVTIVGNPSLSDVRTMMIGVRNNSNAAKDIVVWVNEMRLTDFDQSGGWAAKANVNLGLSDIATLNIAGHVETVGFGGIDQSLTERRLDDYYQYNIATMVELGRFLPEKVKLKAPLFYSITEQRTSPKYNPLDQDILLKDALDNAGSKAERDSISDASIEKSTVESFSLSGVSFDIRSKNPMPYDPANFSISYSYNRQSKQDPTTEFENTYDYRGSFTYSYTPFVKPFVPLKGLKSKSKHLKFLKEWEFNYLPNNIAFNTNMSRYYYEQQIRDVSGSGGMALPTSVSKSFLWDRQFSLTWNLT
;
A
#
# COMPACT_ATOMS: atom_id res chain seq x y z
N THR A 1 2.68 27.34 -43.60
CA THR A 1 4.10 27.06 -43.82
C THR A 1 4.55 27.82 -45.06
N THR A 2 5.65 28.55 -44.99
CA THR A 2 6.29 29.16 -46.14
C THR A 2 6.98 28.07 -46.95
N VAL A 3 6.69 27.98 -48.24
CA VAL A 3 7.27 26.98 -49.12
C VAL A 3 7.91 27.68 -50.33
N ARG A 4 9.04 27.17 -50.78
CA ARG A 4 9.70 27.70 -51.99
C ARG A 4 9.05 27.04 -53.21
N LEU A 5 8.44 27.88 -54.04
CA LEU A 5 7.79 27.42 -55.25
C LEU A 5 8.85 27.05 -56.32
N ARG A 6 8.42 26.31 -57.34
CA ARG A 6 9.31 25.82 -58.41
C ARG A 6 9.92 26.97 -59.26
N ASN A 7 9.28 28.11 -59.24
CA ASN A 7 9.78 29.35 -59.88
C ASN A 7 10.77 30.13 -59.01
N GLY A 8 11.12 29.65 -57.84
CA GLY A 8 12.04 30.26 -56.86
C GLY A 8 11.41 31.30 -55.93
N GLU A 9 10.14 31.61 -56.08
CA GLU A 9 9.39 32.50 -55.18
C GLU A 9 8.95 31.82 -53.93
N GLU A 10 8.74 32.59 -52.84
CA GLU A 10 8.16 32.10 -51.61
C GLU A 10 6.63 32.17 -51.68
N GLY A 11 6.00 31.04 -51.41
CA GLY A 11 4.56 30.91 -51.30
C GLY A 11 4.12 30.41 -49.94
N LYS A 12 2.86 30.60 -49.56
CA LYS A 12 2.27 30.01 -48.35
C LYS A 12 1.49 28.75 -48.70
N ALA A 13 1.86 27.61 -48.10
CA ALA A 13 1.07 26.41 -48.16
C ALA A 13 0.27 26.25 -46.85
N VAL A 14 -1.02 26.00 -46.99
CA VAL A 14 -1.91 25.71 -45.86
C VAL A 14 -2.04 24.20 -45.74
N TRP A 15 -1.71 23.68 -44.57
CA TRP A 15 -1.91 22.27 -44.23
C TRP A 15 -3.19 22.13 -43.42
N TYR A 16 -4.00 21.13 -43.74
CA TYR A 16 -5.23 20.81 -43.01
C TYR A 16 -4.99 19.57 -42.19
N GLN A 17 -5.30 19.62 -40.91
CA GLN A 17 -5.29 18.47 -40.02
C GLN A 17 -6.69 17.89 -39.90
N PHE A 18 -6.84 16.60 -40.21
CA PHE A 18 -8.10 15.89 -40.07
C PHE A 18 -8.00 14.94 -38.86
N LYS A 19 -8.89 15.12 -37.89
CA LYS A 19 -9.03 14.20 -36.73
C LYS A 19 -10.27 13.34 -36.94
N ILE A 20 -10.07 12.04 -37.10
CA ILE A 20 -11.13 11.10 -37.38
C ILE A 20 -11.31 10.22 -36.13
N PRO A 21 -12.37 10.43 -35.31
CA PRO A 21 -12.61 9.62 -34.12
C PRO A 21 -13.08 8.23 -34.53
N LEU A 22 -12.22 7.21 -34.41
CA LEU A 22 -12.53 5.81 -34.76
C LEU A 22 -13.66 5.23 -33.90
N SER A 23 -13.90 5.79 -32.71
CA SER A 23 -15.01 5.39 -31.83
C SER A 23 -16.39 5.80 -32.33
N ARG A 24 -16.48 6.72 -33.32
CA ARG A 24 -17.74 7.24 -33.88
C ARG A 24 -17.76 7.11 -35.40
N PRO A 25 -17.76 5.86 -35.94
CA PRO A 25 -17.78 5.68 -37.38
C PRO A 25 -19.13 6.12 -37.96
N GLN A 26 -19.12 6.74 -39.15
CA GLN A 26 -20.35 7.08 -39.88
C GLN A 26 -21.13 5.83 -40.30
N LYS A 27 -20.43 4.76 -40.64
CA LYS A 27 -21.03 3.47 -41.03
C LYS A 27 -20.17 2.30 -40.55
N LYS A 28 -20.82 1.29 -40.00
CA LYS A 28 -20.20 0.03 -39.63
C LYS A 28 -20.71 -1.07 -40.57
N VAL A 29 -19.81 -1.81 -41.20
CA VAL A 29 -20.14 -2.94 -42.06
C VAL A 29 -19.57 -4.22 -41.46
N GLY A 30 -20.42 -5.26 -41.30
CA GLY A 30 -20.02 -6.53 -40.70
C GLY A 30 -20.02 -6.52 -39.17
N SER A 31 -19.37 -7.52 -38.58
CA SER A 31 -19.37 -7.79 -37.13
C SER A 31 -18.17 -7.23 -36.36
N ILE A 32 -17.58 -6.10 -36.83
CA ILE A 32 -16.42 -5.48 -36.17
C ILE A 32 -16.83 -5.03 -34.76
N GLN A 33 -16.18 -5.59 -33.73
CA GLN A 33 -16.44 -5.26 -32.34
C GLN A 33 -15.42 -4.26 -31.74
N ASP A 34 -14.17 -4.34 -32.19
CA ASP A 34 -13.07 -3.50 -31.68
C ASP A 34 -12.00 -3.23 -32.76
N PHE A 35 -11.00 -2.40 -32.40
CA PHE A 35 -9.86 -2.06 -33.24
C PHE A 35 -8.54 -2.67 -32.73
N LYS A 36 -8.59 -3.80 -32.02
CA LYS A 36 -7.37 -4.45 -31.49
C LYS A 36 -6.45 -4.97 -32.57
N THR A 37 -7.03 -5.35 -33.72
CA THR A 37 -6.28 -5.87 -34.85
C THR A 37 -6.75 -5.20 -36.14
N ILE A 38 -5.95 -4.26 -36.66
CA ILE A 38 -6.19 -3.58 -37.94
C ILE A 38 -5.29 -4.25 -38.99
N ARG A 39 -5.88 -4.88 -40.01
CA ARG A 39 -5.12 -5.55 -41.08
C ARG A 39 -4.74 -4.60 -42.21
N PHE A 40 -5.57 -3.60 -42.52
CA PHE A 40 -5.29 -2.59 -43.51
C PHE A 40 -6.12 -1.32 -43.26
N ILE A 41 -5.59 -0.21 -43.70
CA ILE A 41 -6.26 1.09 -43.73
C ILE A 41 -6.38 1.48 -45.21
N ARG A 42 -7.58 1.86 -45.64
CA ARG A 42 -7.80 2.36 -47.00
C ARG A 42 -8.37 3.78 -46.94
N MET A 43 -7.76 4.68 -47.65
CA MET A 43 -8.25 6.03 -47.89
C MET A 43 -8.61 6.18 -49.37
N PHE A 44 -9.74 6.77 -49.65
CA PHE A 44 -10.16 7.08 -51.01
C PHE A 44 -10.84 8.44 -51.01
N MET A 45 -10.79 9.11 -52.17
CA MET A 45 -11.39 10.39 -52.39
C MET A 45 -12.18 10.36 -53.69
N THR A 46 -13.30 11.05 -53.75
CA THR A 46 -14.21 11.09 -54.88
C THR A 46 -14.78 12.50 -55.05
N GLY A 47 -15.37 12.80 -56.22
CA GLY A 47 -16.08 14.05 -56.43
C GLY A 47 -15.19 15.20 -56.91
N PHE A 48 -14.02 14.90 -57.52
CA PHE A 48 -13.20 15.92 -58.12
C PHE A 48 -13.76 16.27 -59.51
N GLU A 49 -13.97 17.56 -59.75
CA GLU A 49 -14.43 18.11 -61.03
C GLU A 49 -13.28 18.60 -61.93
N CYS A 50 -12.07 18.68 -61.36
CA CYS A 50 -10.87 19.10 -62.05
C CYS A 50 -9.65 18.30 -61.59
N GLU A 51 -8.53 18.41 -62.32
CA GLU A 51 -7.25 17.84 -61.92
C GLU A 51 -6.80 18.43 -60.59
N THR A 52 -6.63 17.54 -59.59
CA THR A 52 -6.35 17.94 -58.22
C THR A 52 -5.10 17.25 -57.72
N HIS A 53 -4.16 18.02 -57.20
CA HIS A 53 -2.94 17.51 -56.56
C HIS A 53 -3.05 17.62 -55.05
N LEU A 54 -2.99 16.47 -54.34
CA LEU A 54 -3.05 16.39 -52.91
C LEU A 54 -1.71 15.91 -52.34
N ARG A 55 -1.26 16.53 -51.29
CA ARG A 55 -0.05 16.13 -50.57
C ARG A 55 -0.44 15.66 -49.17
N PHE A 56 0.02 14.48 -48.77
CA PHE A 56 -0.16 13.93 -47.47
C PHE A 56 1.14 14.02 -46.68
N ALA A 57 1.11 14.53 -45.47
CA ALA A 57 2.29 14.66 -44.61
C ALA A 57 2.44 13.44 -43.73
N THR A 58 1.51 13.28 -42.78
CA THR A 58 1.55 12.19 -41.78
C THR A 58 0.17 11.53 -41.67
N LEU A 59 0.18 10.24 -41.36
CA LEU A 59 -1.01 9.46 -40.95
C LEU A 59 -0.67 8.69 -39.71
N GLU A 60 -1.26 9.08 -38.59
CA GLU A 60 -0.97 8.50 -37.30
C GLU A 60 -2.22 7.95 -36.61
N LEU A 61 -2.09 6.81 -35.93
CA LEU A 61 -3.10 6.29 -35.02
C LEU A 61 -2.75 6.75 -33.62
N VAL A 62 -3.49 7.71 -33.11
CA VAL A 62 -3.24 8.28 -31.77
C VAL A 62 -4.14 7.60 -30.74
N ARG A 63 -3.55 7.05 -29.70
CA ARG A 63 -4.25 6.54 -28.52
C ARG A 63 -4.12 7.55 -27.38
N GLY A 64 -5.20 8.26 -27.10
CA GLY A 64 -5.29 9.11 -25.92
C GLY A 64 -5.58 8.29 -24.66
N GLU A 65 -4.83 8.51 -23.58
CA GLU A 65 -5.14 7.95 -22.25
C GLU A 65 -6.31 8.71 -21.59
N TRP A 66 -6.43 9.99 -21.87
CA TRP A 66 -7.50 10.85 -21.38
C TRP A 66 -8.79 10.66 -22.17
N ARG A 67 -9.90 10.51 -21.44
CA ARG A 67 -11.23 10.27 -21.99
C ARG A 67 -12.17 11.40 -21.58
N THR A 68 -13.07 11.81 -22.47
CA THR A 68 -14.13 12.77 -22.16
C THR A 68 -15.09 12.17 -21.13
N TYR A 69 -15.39 12.94 -20.08
CA TYR A 69 -16.41 12.59 -19.10
C TYR A 69 -17.78 13.10 -19.59
N ASN A 70 -18.71 12.17 -19.83
CA ASN A 70 -19.99 12.48 -20.50
C ASN A 70 -21.17 12.72 -19.52
N TYR A 71 -20.93 12.56 -18.21
CA TYR A 71 -21.98 12.80 -17.22
C TYR A 71 -21.96 14.23 -16.71
N ALA A 72 -23.09 14.65 -16.11
CA ALA A 72 -23.22 15.98 -15.51
C ALA A 72 -22.22 16.23 -14.38
N LEU A 73 -21.62 17.40 -14.36
CA LEU A 73 -20.73 17.90 -13.31
C LEU A 73 -21.25 19.20 -12.69
N ASN A 74 -22.52 19.52 -12.96
CA ASN A 74 -23.16 20.74 -12.48
C ASN A 74 -23.26 20.73 -10.95
N LEU A 75 -22.94 21.86 -10.32
CA LEU A 75 -23.03 22.05 -8.86
C LEU A 75 -24.45 22.24 -8.36
N LYS A 76 -25.40 22.59 -9.24
CA LYS A 76 -26.79 22.95 -8.91
C LYS A 76 -27.81 21.83 -9.15
N GLY A 77 -27.36 20.63 -9.54
CA GLY A 77 -28.25 19.48 -9.76
C GLY A 77 -27.79 18.56 -10.92
N ASP A 78 -28.57 17.51 -11.19
CA ASP A 78 -28.30 16.50 -12.21
C ASP A 78 -28.77 16.92 -13.63
N ALA A 79 -28.78 18.22 -13.94
CA ALA A 79 -29.09 18.66 -15.30
C ALA A 79 -28.14 18.06 -16.31
N PRO A 80 -28.62 17.63 -17.50
CA PRO A 80 -27.74 17.11 -18.55
C PRO A 80 -26.66 18.12 -18.85
N ALA A 81 -25.42 17.68 -18.93
CA ALA A 81 -24.31 18.53 -19.28
C ALA A 81 -24.54 19.13 -20.67
N GLN A 82 -24.62 20.45 -20.75
CA GLN A 82 -24.72 21.22 -21.99
C GLN A 82 -23.35 21.78 -22.33
N GLY A 83 -23.14 22.10 -23.61
CA GLY A 83 -21.85 22.54 -24.14
C GLY A 83 -21.03 21.39 -24.71
N LYS A 84 -20.10 21.73 -25.58
CA LYS A 84 -19.23 20.77 -26.27
C LYS A 84 -17.82 20.89 -25.75
N MET A 85 -17.11 19.78 -25.68
CA MET A 85 -15.69 19.77 -25.37
C MET A 85 -14.95 18.92 -26.39
N ASP A 86 -13.94 19.53 -27.03
CA ASP A 86 -13.01 18.88 -27.93
C ASP A 86 -11.64 18.79 -27.25
N ILE A 87 -11.04 17.60 -27.31
CA ILE A 87 -9.70 17.35 -26.79
C ILE A 87 -8.73 17.32 -27.96
N SER A 88 -7.64 18.05 -27.85
CA SER A 88 -6.58 18.06 -28.82
C SER A 88 -5.21 18.19 -28.16
N VAL A 89 -4.17 18.13 -28.96
CA VAL A 89 -2.79 18.35 -28.54
C VAL A 89 -2.30 19.60 -29.20
N VAL A 90 -1.59 20.46 -28.48
CA VAL A 90 -0.82 21.58 -28.99
C VAL A 90 0.65 21.34 -28.69
N ASN A 91 1.52 21.67 -29.63
CA ASN A 91 2.95 21.38 -29.51
C ASN A 91 3.81 22.46 -30.15
N ILE A 92 5.09 22.47 -29.80
CA ILE A 92 6.02 23.50 -30.24
C ILE A 92 6.31 23.44 -31.75
N GLU A 93 6.17 22.28 -32.39
CA GLU A 93 6.51 22.13 -33.81
C GLU A 93 5.36 22.55 -34.73
N GLU A 94 4.12 22.22 -34.39
CA GLU A 94 2.95 22.49 -35.22
C GLU A 94 2.27 23.81 -34.86
N ASN A 95 2.33 24.24 -33.61
CA ASN A 95 1.56 25.36 -33.09
C ASN A 95 2.42 26.60 -32.74
N ALA A 96 3.70 26.63 -33.16
CA ALA A 96 4.57 27.80 -32.96
C ALA A 96 4.10 29.08 -33.68
N GLY A 97 3.21 28.96 -34.64
CA GLY A 97 2.60 30.09 -35.35
C GLY A 97 1.08 30.16 -35.25
N GLN A 98 0.49 29.51 -34.26
CA GLN A 98 -0.96 29.49 -34.01
C GLN A 98 -1.46 30.87 -33.55
N VAL A 99 -2.72 31.19 -33.85
CA VAL A 99 -3.47 32.36 -33.36
C VAL A 99 -4.68 31.86 -32.57
N PRO A 100 -5.14 32.53 -31.50
CA PRO A 100 -4.75 33.87 -31.01
C PRO A 100 -3.44 33.91 -30.23
N VAL A 101 -3.01 32.78 -29.64
CA VAL A 101 -1.75 32.64 -28.90
C VAL A 101 -0.98 31.46 -29.48
N ASN A 102 0.29 31.67 -29.80
CA ASN A 102 1.15 30.57 -30.24
C ASN A 102 1.68 29.76 -29.07
N TYR A 103 1.96 28.47 -29.32
CA TYR A 103 2.53 27.60 -28.29
C TYR A 103 3.98 27.98 -27.98
N VAL A 104 4.29 28.12 -26.69
CA VAL A 104 5.65 28.29 -26.15
C VAL A 104 5.86 27.26 -25.01
N LEU A 105 7.12 26.92 -24.77
CA LEU A 105 7.46 26.00 -23.70
C LEU A 105 7.14 26.62 -22.32
N PRO A 106 6.60 25.86 -21.37
CA PRO A 106 6.43 26.35 -20.01
C PRO A 106 7.77 26.73 -19.36
N PRO A 107 7.77 27.67 -18.39
CA PRO A 107 8.98 28.07 -17.69
C PRO A 107 9.72 26.87 -17.07
N GLY A 108 11.03 26.76 -17.31
CA GLY A 108 11.87 25.68 -16.78
C GLY A 108 11.70 24.31 -17.46
N VAL A 109 10.81 24.20 -18.44
CA VAL A 109 10.68 22.98 -19.26
C VAL A 109 11.63 23.05 -20.45
N THR A 110 12.43 22.01 -20.65
CA THR A 110 13.35 21.87 -21.77
C THR A 110 13.03 20.65 -22.58
N ARG A 111 13.24 20.74 -23.90
CA ARG A 111 13.03 19.60 -24.80
C ARG A 111 14.09 18.52 -24.53
N ILE A 112 13.66 17.29 -24.39
CA ILE A 112 14.54 16.14 -24.18
C ILE A 112 15.20 15.78 -25.52
N ILE A 113 16.52 15.51 -25.48
CA ILE A 113 17.26 15.01 -26.64
C ILE A 113 16.93 13.51 -26.81
N ASP A 114 16.58 13.10 -28.03
CA ASP A 114 16.34 11.70 -28.35
C ASP A 114 17.67 10.91 -28.38
N PRO A 115 17.92 10.01 -27.39
CA PRO A 115 19.18 9.27 -27.33
C PRO A 115 19.29 8.17 -28.40
N GLY A 116 18.21 7.86 -29.12
CA GLY A 116 18.16 6.80 -30.13
C GLY A 116 18.62 7.23 -31.52
N GLN A 117 18.87 8.53 -31.75
CA GLN A 117 19.24 9.04 -33.04
C GLN A 117 20.71 9.48 -33.13
N SER A 118 21.34 9.23 -34.27
CA SER A 118 22.74 9.66 -34.54
C SER A 118 22.90 11.16 -34.68
N GLN A 119 21.84 11.89 -34.94
CA GLN A 119 21.78 13.36 -34.95
C GLN A 119 21.10 13.86 -33.70
N ILE A 120 21.50 15.03 -33.20
CA ILE A 120 20.88 15.67 -32.04
C ILE A 120 19.46 16.10 -32.42
N THR A 121 18.49 15.23 -32.19
CA THR A 121 17.07 15.51 -32.42
C THR A 121 16.40 15.70 -31.06
N GLN A 122 15.67 16.81 -30.92
CA GLN A 122 14.90 17.07 -29.72
C GLN A 122 13.50 16.46 -29.88
N LEU A 123 13.03 15.76 -28.85
CA LEU A 123 11.65 15.25 -28.79
C LEU A 123 10.66 16.42 -28.84
N ASN A 124 9.52 16.21 -29.50
CA ASN A 124 8.46 17.18 -29.52
C ASN A 124 7.83 17.32 -28.11
N GLU A 125 7.69 18.56 -27.66
CA GLU A 125 7.04 18.88 -26.40
C GLU A 125 5.62 19.34 -26.66
N GLN A 126 4.64 18.86 -25.87
CA GLN A 126 3.23 19.01 -26.15
C GLN A 126 2.38 19.17 -24.89
N ALA A 127 1.29 19.92 -25.01
CA ALA A 127 0.27 20.10 -24.00
C ALA A 127 -1.09 19.55 -24.46
N MET A 128 -1.90 19.13 -23.51
CA MET A 128 -3.30 18.77 -23.77
C MET A 128 -4.14 20.04 -23.89
N SER A 129 -4.82 20.21 -25.01
CA SER A 129 -5.74 21.33 -25.25
C SER A 129 -7.19 20.88 -25.08
N LEU A 130 -7.91 21.60 -24.24
CA LEU A 130 -9.34 21.44 -23.96
C LEU A 130 -10.08 22.65 -24.54
N LYS A 131 -10.74 22.48 -25.68
CA LYS A 131 -11.61 23.50 -26.23
C LYS A 131 -13.04 23.25 -25.78
N VAL A 132 -13.61 24.18 -25.01
CA VAL A 132 -14.97 24.10 -24.48
C VAL A 132 -15.80 25.22 -25.08
N THR A 133 -16.96 24.88 -25.62
CA THR A 133 -17.89 25.84 -26.25
C THR A 133 -19.29 25.66 -25.64
N ASP A 134 -20.01 26.77 -25.49
CA ASP A 134 -21.36 26.84 -24.93
C ASP A 134 -21.45 26.25 -23.52
N LEU A 135 -20.42 26.49 -22.68
CA LEU A 135 -20.38 26.03 -21.30
C LEU A 135 -21.32 26.87 -20.43
N GLN A 136 -22.43 26.28 -20.04
CA GLN A 136 -23.49 26.97 -19.29
C GLN A 136 -23.05 27.37 -17.88
N SER A 137 -23.75 28.37 -17.29
CA SER A 137 -23.48 28.85 -15.93
C SER A 137 -23.56 27.72 -14.90
N GLY A 138 -22.51 27.56 -14.10
CA GLY A 138 -22.39 26.54 -13.05
C GLY A 138 -22.14 25.12 -13.57
N ASP A 139 -22.03 24.92 -14.88
CA ASP A 139 -21.71 23.62 -15.49
C ASP A 139 -20.20 23.43 -15.66
N ALA A 140 -19.80 22.20 -15.85
CA ALA A 140 -18.40 21.84 -16.09
C ALA A 140 -18.26 20.72 -17.11
N ARG A 141 -17.14 20.74 -17.81
CA ARG A 141 -16.70 19.69 -18.72
C ARG A 141 -15.35 19.18 -18.29
N ALA A 142 -15.12 17.90 -18.42
CA ALA A 142 -13.89 17.31 -17.93
C ALA A 142 -13.40 16.14 -18.79
N VAL A 143 -12.13 15.88 -18.66
CA VAL A 143 -11.46 14.66 -19.12
C VAL A 143 -10.99 13.87 -17.90
N TYR A 144 -10.94 12.56 -18.02
CA TYR A 144 -10.46 11.71 -16.96
C TYR A 144 -9.52 10.62 -17.47
N LYS A 145 -8.66 10.17 -16.59
CA LYS A 145 -7.73 9.06 -16.81
C LYS A 145 -7.82 8.13 -15.60
N ASN A 146 -7.87 6.83 -15.86
CA ASN A 146 -7.72 5.85 -14.80
C ASN A 146 -6.24 5.66 -14.49
N SER A 147 -5.91 5.72 -13.22
CA SER A 147 -4.57 5.57 -12.66
C SER A 147 -4.66 4.63 -11.47
N GLY A 148 -3.60 3.97 -11.10
CA GLY A 148 -3.46 3.25 -9.83
C GLY A 148 -2.16 3.76 -9.19
N MET A 149 -2.24 4.89 -8.47
CA MET A 149 -1.05 5.56 -7.97
C MET A 149 -1.19 5.88 -6.48
N ASP A 150 -0.16 5.54 -5.72
CA ASP A 150 0.05 6.03 -4.36
C ASP A 150 0.80 7.37 -4.41
N MET A 151 0.15 8.44 -3.95
CA MET A 151 0.71 9.79 -3.98
C MET A 151 1.30 10.22 -2.62
N ARG A 152 1.17 9.42 -1.57
CA ARG A 152 1.57 9.76 -0.18
C ARG A 152 3.06 10.02 0.00
N THR A 153 3.89 9.47 -0.89
CA THR A 153 5.34 9.65 -0.85
C THR A 153 5.81 10.98 -1.43
N TYR A 154 4.91 11.74 -2.04
CA TYR A 154 5.20 13.06 -2.61
C TYR A 154 4.53 14.15 -1.76
N LYS A 155 5.19 15.32 -1.66
CA LYS A 155 4.68 16.43 -0.85
C LYS A 155 3.90 17.46 -1.64
N ARG A 156 4.19 17.60 -2.95
CA ARG A 156 3.59 18.64 -3.79
C ARG A 156 3.11 18.10 -5.13
N LEU A 157 2.09 18.76 -5.69
CA LEU A 157 1.62 18.56 -7.05
C LEU A 157 1.78 19.86 -7.82
N GLN A 158 2.34 19.75 -9.03
CA GLN A 158 2.54 20.86 -9.96
C GLN A 158 1.94 20.55 -11.33
N MET A 159 1.37 21.58 -12.00
CA MET A 159 0.82 21.47 -13.34
C MET A 159 0.68 22.87 -13.94
N PHE A 160 1.17 23.07 -15.15
CA PHE A 160 1.00 24.33 -15.88
C PHE A 160 -0.36 24.38 -16.55
N VAL A 161 -0.98 25.56 -16.54
CA VAL A 161 -2.27 25.81 -17.17
C VAL A 161 -2.22 27.14 -17.91
N HIS A 162 -2.62 27.10 -19.19
CA HIS A 162 -2.84 28.25 -20.05
C HIS A 162 -4.32 28.40 -20.32
N ALA A 163 -4.79 29.62 -20.50
CA ALA A 163 -6.17 29.92 -20.88
C ALA A 163 -6.23 31.06 -21.91
N GLU A 164 -7.00 30.85 -22.97
CA GLU A 164 -7.17 31.82 -24.03
C GLU A 164 -8.63 31.91 -24.49
N LYS A 165 -8.99 33.08 -25.07
CA LYS A 165 -10.27 33.28 -25.75
C LYS A 165 -10.23 32.61 -27.12
N LEU A 166 -11.39 32.18 -27.61
CA LEU A 166 -11.51 31.81 -29.02
C LEU A 166 -11.33 33.06 -29.92
N ILE A 167 -10.83 32.88 -31.15
CA ILE A 167 -10.66 33.96 -32.12
C ILE A 167 -11.98 34.72 -32.36
N ASP A 168 -13.09 33.98 -32.40
CA ASP A 168 -14.44 34.53 -32.64
C ASP A 168 -15.26 34.55 -31.34
N ASP A 169 -14.64 34.80 -30.19
CA ASP A 169 -15.35 34.83 -28.89
C ASP A 169 -16.45 35.89 -28.85
N LYS A 170 -17.69 35.43 -28.70
CA LYS A 170 -18.89 36.26 -28.53
C LYS A 170 -19.39 36.30 -27.10
N THR A 171 -18.72 35.57 -26.19
CA THR A 171 -19.20 35.32 -24.83
C THR A 171 -18.67 36.34 -23.80
N ASN A 172 -17.83 37.30 -24.26
CA ASN A 172 -17.20 38.31 -23.41
C ASN A 172 -16.53 37.66 -22.15
N LEU A 173 -15.67 36.68 -22.41
CA LEU A 173 -14.92 35.97 -21.38
C LEU A 173 -13.95 36.92 -20.66
N ARG A 174 -13.94 36.87 -19.31
CA ARG A 174 -13.07 37.66 -18.41
C ARG A 174 -12.33 36.77 -17.45
N ASP A 175 -11.25 37.30 -16.87
CA ASP A 175 -10.50 36.63 -15.81
C ASP A 175 -11.42 36.21 -14.66
N GLY A 176 -11.27 34.99 -14.18
CA GLY A 176 -12.07 34.40 -13.11
C GLY A 176 -13.47 33.89 -13.48
N ASP A 177 -13.99 34.21 -14.70
CA ASP A 177 -15.27 33.67 -15.17
C ASP A 177 -15.28 32.14 -15.24
N VAL A 178 -14.13 31.58 -15.54
CA VAL A 178 -13.91 30.13 -15.70
C VAL A 178 -12.77 29.67 -14.82
N SER A 179 -12.90 28.48 -14.27
CA SER A 179 -11.85 27.82 -13.49
C SER A 179 -11.46 26.47 -14.07
N VAL A 180 -10.25 26.04 -13.80
CA VAL A 180 -9.80 24.66 -14.01
C VAL A 180 -9.76 23.95 -12.68
N PHE A 181 -10.24 22.71 -12.64
CA PHE A 181 -10.16 21.86 -11.47
C PHE A 181 -9.47 20.54 -11.77
N LEU A 182 -8.75 20.04 -10.77
CA LEU A 182 -8.16 18.71 -10.73
C LEU A 182 -8.85 17.90 -9.64
N ARG A 183 -9.43 16.73 -9.99
CA ARG A 183 -9.95 15.76 -9.03
C ARG A 183 -9.05 14.53 -8.96
N LEU A 184 -8.80 14.09 -7.75
CA LEU A 184 -8.01 12.90 -7.41
C LEU A 184 -8.83 12.03 -6.45
N GLY A 185 -9.02 10.75 -6.74
CA GLY A 185 -9.75 9.87 -5.83
C GLY A 185 -9.98 8.47 -6.37
N SER A 186 -10.78 7.70 -5.65
CA SER A 186 -11.19 6.37 -6.09
C SER A 186 -12.22 6.42 -7.22
N ASP A 187 -13.03 7.48 -7.25
CA ASP A 187 -13.95 7.81 -8.34
C ASP A 187 -14.05 9.33 -8.51
N SER A 188 -14.67 9.78 -9.59
CA SER A 188 -14.79 11.20 -9.93
C SER A 188 -16.08 11.84 -9.42
N LYS A 189 -16.99 11.09 -8.78
CA LYS A 189 -18.34 11.54 -8.41
C LYS A 189 -18.57 11.56 -6.89
N SER A 190 -18.16 10.52 -6.19
CA SER A 190 -18.56 10.27 -4.80
C SER A 190 -17.40 10.28 -3.81
N ASN A 191 -16.16 9.98 -4.28
CA ASN A 191 -14.97 9.90 -3.42
C ASN A 191 -13.77 10.53 -4.10
N TYR A 192 -13.64 11.86 -3.93
CA TYR A 192 -12.55 12.62 -4.55
C TYR A 192 -12.14 13.83 -3.71
N TYR A 193 -10.90 14.24 -3.88
CA TYR A 193 -10.35 15.56 -3.59
C TYR A 193 -10.40 16.40 -4.87
N GLU A 194 -10.71 17.68 -4.76
CA GLU A 194 -10.72 18.63 -5.88
C GLU A 194 -9.94 19.88 -5.49
N TYR A 195 -9.02 20.29 -6.35
CA TYR A 195 -8.35 21.58 -6.28
C TYR A 195 -8.75 22.39 -7.51
N GLU A 196 -9.26 23.62 -7.30
CA GLU A 196 -9.85 24.46 -8.32
C GLU A 196 -9.15 25.82 -8.35
N VAL A 197 -8.72 26.26 -9.56
CA VAL A 197 -7.99 27.49 -9.80
C VAL A 197 -8.81 28.37 -10.77
N PRO A 198 -9.21 29.59 -10.38
CA PRO A 198 -9.79 30.56 -11.31
C PRO A 198 -8.74 31.02 -12.30
N LEU A 199 -9.12 31.12 -13.59
CA LEU A 199 -8.17 31.36 -14.67
C LEU A 199 -8.00 32.84 -14.98
N SER A 200 -6.74 33.25 -15.18
CA SER A 200 -6.35 34.48 -15.84
C SER A 200 -6.11 34.18 -17.32
N LEU A 201 -6.58 35.02 -18.19
CA LEU A 201 -6.53 34.84 -19.64
C LEU A 201 -5.23 35.43 -20.23
N THR A 202 -4.66 34.72 -21.18
CA THR A 202 -3.53 35.23 -21.95
C THR A 202 -4.07 36.12 -23.07
N GLU A 203 -3.51 37.33 -23.23
CA GLU A 203 -3.87 38.24 -24.32
C GLU A 203 -3.42 37.69 -25.67
N PRO A 204 -4.20 37.94 -26.75
CA PRO A 204 -3.76 37.55 -28.09
C PRO A 204 -2.43 38.16 -28.46
N GLY A 205 -1.50 37.35 -28.95
CA GLY A 205 -0.16 37.80 -29.28
C GLY A 205 0.73 36.71 -29.87
N ASN A 206 1.94 37.07 -30.23
CA ASN A 206 2.98 36.15 -30.65
C ASN A 206 4.13 36.18 -29.64
N TYR A 207 4.35 35.08 -28.96
CA TYR A 207 5.25 34.93 -27.84
C TYR A 207 6.47 34.09 -28.18
N SER A 208 7.61 34.39 -27.59
CA SER A 208 8.88 33.68 -27.84
C SER A 208 9.18 32.65 -26.77
N THR A 209 9.47 31.43 -27.19
CA THR A 209 9.94 30.35 -26.28
C THR A 209 11.26 30.69 -25.60
N TYR A 210 12.04 31.61 -26.12
CA TYR A 210 13.35 31.99 -25.58
C TYR A 210 13.31 33.22 -24.65
N ASN A 211 12.12 33.79 -24.44
CA ASN A 211 11.91 34.91 -23.54
C ASN A 211 11.12 34.47 -22.31
N ALA A 212 11.71 34.57 -21.11
CA ALA A 212 11.08 34.16 -19.86
C ALA A 212 9.78 34.95 -19.56
N GLN A 213 9.71 36.24 -19.95
CA GLN A 213 8.51 37.06 -19.77
C GLN A 213 7.37 36.57 -20.66
N ASP A 214 7.68 36.16 -21.87
CA ASP A 214 6.71 35.61 -22.83
C ASP A 214 6.21 34.22 -22.36
N GLN A 215 7.13 33.40 -21.84
CA GLN A 215 6.75 32.12 -21.25
C GLN A 215 5.80 32.30 -20.06
N GLU A 216 6.07 33.27 -19.18
CA GLU A 216 5.20 33.56 -18.02
C GLU A 216 3.87 34.19 -18.46
N ALA A 217 3.84 34.98 -19.52
CA ALA A 217 2.60 35.52 -20.07
C ALA A 217 1.67 34.43 -20.61
N VAL A 218 2.24 33.41 -21.28
CA VAL A 218 1.46 32.26 -21.80
C VAL A 218 1.12 31.27 -20.69
N TRP A 219 2.01 31.04 -19.71
CA TRP A 219 1.82 30.14 -18.58
C TRP A 219 1.86 30.92 -17.26
N PRO A 220 0.85 31.76 -16.97
CA PRO A 220 0.88 32.64 -15.81
C PRO A 220 0.90 31.83 -14.51
N GLN A 221 1.71 32.26 -13.55
CA GLN A 221 1.86 31.61 -12.26
C GLN A 221 0.54 31.57 -11.48
N SER A 222 -0.37 32.53 -11.73
CA SER A 222 -1.72 32.53 -11.16
C SER A 222 -2.55 31.31 -11.55
N ASN A 223 -2.35 30.77 -12.75
CA ASN A 223 -3.07 29.60 -13.27
C ASN A 223 -2.38 28.29 -12.88
N MET A 224 -1.12 28.35 -12.44
CA MET A 224 -0.32 27.18 -12.12
C MET A 224 -0.87 26.46 -10.88
N PHE A 225 -1.14 25.16 -11.02
CA PHE A 225 -1.29 24.29 -9.87
C PHE A 225 0.10 24.10 -9.27
N ASP A 226 0.27 24.54 -8.07
CA ASP A 226 1.46 24.31 -7.24
C ASP A 226 1.04 24.39 -5.79
N PHE A 227 0.76 23.24 -5.19
CA PHE A 227 0.22 23.16 -3.85
C PHE A 227 0.70 21.89 -3.12
N PRO A 228 0.82 21.93 -1.79
CA PRO A 228 1.15 20.76 -1.00
C PRO A 228 -0.04 19.80 -0.91
N LEU A 229 0.21 18.50 -1.06
CA LEU A 229 -0.83 17.47 -0.97
C LEU A 229 -1.46 17.38 0.43
N SER A 230 -0.75 17.89 1.47
CA SER A 230 -1.29 18.00 2.83
C SER A 230 -2.57 18.83 2.92
N LEU A 231 -2.80 19.78 2.00
CA LEU A 231 -4.07 20.54 1.95
C LEU A 231 -5.29 19.63 1.86
N PHE A 232 -5.18 18.51 1.18
CA PHE A 232 -6.28 17.55 1.07
C PHE A 232 -6.52 16.79 2.38
N THR A 233 -5.43 16.34 3.02
CA THR A 233 -5.53 15.61 4.29
C THR A 233 -5.92 16.52 5.44
N ASP A 234 -5.44 17.77 5.46
CA ASP A 234 -5.84 18.77 6.46
C ASP A 234 -7.33 19.12 6.35
N LEU A 235 -7.83 19.32 5.11
CA LEU A 235 -9.26 19.55 4.86
C LEU A 235 -10.10 18.34 5.30
N LYS A 236 -9.60 17.12 5.10
CA LYS A 236 -10.26 15.89 5.54
C LYS A 236 -10.35 15.81 7.07
N LEU A 237 -9.27 16.13 7.77
CA LEU A 237 -9.24 16.21 9.24
C LEU A 237 -10.20 17.27 9.76
N GLU A 238 -10.22 18.45 9.16
CA GLU A 238 -11.14 19.53 9.52
C GLU A 238 -12.61 19.12 9.33
N ARG A 239 -12.94 18.53 8.18
CA ARG A 239 -14.28 17.97 7.92
C ARG A 239 -14.65 16.90 8.94
N ASN A 240 -13.74 15.97 9.24
CA ASN A 240 -13.99 14.91 10.20
C ASN A 240 -14.21 15.47 11.62
N ALA A 241 -13.48 16.51 12.01
CA ALA A 241 -13.68 17.22 13.27
C ALA A 241 -15.07 17.89 13.31
N LYS A 242 -15.47 18.62 12.26
CA LYS A 242 -16.79 19.25 12.17
C LYS A 242 -17.95 18.24 12.15
N LYS A 243 -17.75 17.09 11.48
CA LYS A 243 -18.76 16.01 11.47
C LYS A 243 -19.05 15.47 12.88
N ARG A 244 -18.05 15.47 13.77
CA ARG A 244 -18.21 14.97 15.15
C ARG A 244 -18.91 15.95 16.09
N MET A 245 -19.07 17.21 15.69
CA MET A 245 -19.78 18.20 16.53
C MET A 245 -21.25 17.87 16.65
N ASP A 246 -21.83 18.11 17.82
CA ASP A 246 -23.26 17.96 18.05
C ASP A 246 -24.06 18.85 17.09
N ASN A 247 -25.12 18.30 16.51
CA ASN A 247 -25.98 18.95 15.52
C ASN A 247 -25.27 19.32 14.19
N SER A 248 -24.17 18.66 13.85
CA SER A 248 -23.51 18.90 12.57
C SER A 248 -24.33 18.41 11.40
N THR A 249 -24.47 19.24 10.36
CA THR A 249 -25.04 18.86 9.06
C THR A 249 -23.99 18.27 8.11
N VAL A 250 -22.74 18.24 8.52
CA VAL A 250 -21.62 17.72 7.71
C VAL A 250 -21.61 16.20 7.74
N THR A 251 -21.66 15.58 6.58
CA THR A 251 -21.56 14.13 6.38
C THR A 251 -20.40 13.81 5.43
N PHE A 252 -20.07 12.55 5.21
CA PHE A 252 -19.12 12.18 4.18
C PHE A 252 -19.57 12.56 2.76
N GLN A 253 -20.88 12.56 2.50
CA GLN A 253 -21.45 12.90 1.20
C GLN A 253 -21.60 14.40 0.98
N THR A 254 -21.51 15.20 2.03
CA THR A 254 -21.57 16.66 1.94
C THR A 254 -20.31 17.17 1.27
N ARG A 255 -20.46 18.00 0.24
CA ARG A 255 -19.34 18.71 -0.38
C ARG A 255 -18.76 19.71 0.62
N TYR A 256 -17.61 19.40 1.18
CA TYR A 256 -16.93 20.26 2.14
C TYR A 256 -15.76 20.97 1.44
N SER A 257 -15.69 22.29 1.58
CA SER A 257 -14.71 23.11 0.86
C SER A 257 -14.10 24.16 1.76
N SER A 258 -12.81 24.48 1.48
CA SER A 258 -12.07 25.59 2.05
C SER A 258 -11.24 26.25 0.95
N TYR A 259 -10.55 27.33 1.27
CA TYR A 259 -9.62 27.98 0.37
C TYR A 259 -8.19 27.65 0.76
N ASP A 260 -7.30 27.64 -0.24
CA ASP A 260 -5.87 27.47 -0.02
C ASP A 260 -5.33 28.67 0.76
N PRO A 261 -4.68 28.47 1.93
CA PRO A 261 -4.13 29.58 2.73
C PRO A 261 -3.10 30.44 2.01
N ASP A 262 -2.32 29.83 1.12
CA ASP A 262 -1.27 30.51 0.36
C ASP A 262 -1.81 31.19 -0.91
N LYS A 263 -2.91 30.68 -1.45
CA LYS A 263 -3.55 31.15 -2.67
C LYS A 263 -5.07 31.30 -2.45
N ASN A 264 -5.46 32.36 -1.78
CA ASN A 264 -6.84 32.61 -1.29
C ASN A 264 -7.96 32.55 -2.36
N GLN A 265 -7.62 32.53 -3.64
CA GLN A 265 -8.59 32.36 -4.73
C GLN A 265 -8.81 30.89 -5.10
N ASN A 266 -7.88 30.03 -4.75
CA ASN A 266 -7.93 28.61 -5.10
C ASN A 266 -8.77 27.85 -4.05
N LYS A 267 -9.64 26.99 -4.55
CA LYS A 267 -10.61 26.27 -3.71
C LYS A 267 -10.23 24.81 -3.59
N VAL A 268 -10.21 24.32 -2.36
CA VAL A 268 -9.99 22.92 -2.04
C VAL A 268 -11.30 22.29 -1.61
N THR A 269 -11.65 21.14 -2.13
CA THR A 269 -12.93 20.46 -1.84
C THR A 269 -12.69 18.97 -1.60
N ILE A 270 -13.45 18.41 -0.66
CA ILE A 270 -13.52 16.97 -0.43
C ILE A 270 -14.97 16.48 -0.50
N VAL A 271 -15.16 15.33 -1.13
CA VAL A 271 -16.45 14.60 -1.16
C VAL A 271 -16.16 13.13 -0.87
N GLY A 272 -16.98 12.48 -0.06
CA GLY A 272 -16.78 11.08 0.30
C GLY A 272 -15.63 10.86 1.28
N ASN A 273 -15.00 9.71 1.17
CA ASN A 273 -13.77 9.37 1.89
C ASN A 273 -12.65 8.96 0.90
N PRO A 274 -12.16 9.90 0.08
CA PRO A 274 -11.04 9.63 -0.84
C PRO A 274 -9.76 9.34 -0.07
N SER A 275 -8.81 8.66 -0.74
CA SER A 275 -7.48 8.41 -0.19
C SER A 275 -6.40 8.66 -1.24
N LEU A 276 -5.32 9.34 -0.84
CA LEU A 276 -4.14 9.52 -1.68
C LEU A 276 -3.28 8.25 -1.80
N SER A 277 -3.57 7.21 -0.99
CA SER A 277 -2.88 5.91 -1.09
C SER A 277 -3.30 5.08 -2.31
N ASP A 278 -4.51 5.32 -2.84
CA ASP A 278 -5.07 4.59 -3.98
C ASP A 278 -5.89 5.53 -4.86
N VAL A 279 -5.20 6.39 -5.59
CA VAL A 279 -5.82 7.29 -6.57
C VAL A 279 -6.09 6.53 -7.86
N ARG A 280 -7.33 6.08 -8.03
CA ARG A 280 -7.77 5.30 -9.21
C ARG A 280 -8.20 6.16 -10.37
N THR A 281 -8.66 7.38 -10.10
CA THR A 281 -9.17 8.29 -11.13
C THR A 281 -8.58 9.67 -10.93
N MET A 282 -7.99 10.21 -11.99
CA MET A 282 -7.61 11.60 -12.13
C MET A 282 -8.54 12.26 -13.14
N MET A 283 -9.08 13.44 -12.81
CA MET A 283 -9.95 14.19 -13.70
C MET A 283 -9.50 15.66 -13.76
N ILE A 284 -9.37 16.21 -14.95
CA ILE A 284 -9.11 17.63 -15.19
C ILE A 284 -10.34 18.18 -15.88
N GLY A 285 -10.88 19.28 -15.37
CA GLY A 285 -12.08 19.88 -15.93
C GLY A 285 -12.07 21.39 -15.90
N VAL A 286 -12.93 21.94 -16.72
CA VAL A 286 -13.19 23.37 -16.88
C VAL A 286 -14.58 23.67 -16.37
N ARG A 287 -14.74 24.63 -15.47
CA ARG A 287 -16.01 25.03 -14.84
C ARG A 287 -16.30 26.49 -15.12
N ASN A 288 -17.56 26.77 -15.47
CA ASN A 288 -18.05 28.13 -15.64
C ASN A 288 -18.63 28.66 -14.31
N ASN A 289 -17.98 29.63 -13.73
CA ASN A 289 -18.40 30.29 -12.48
C ASN A 289 -19.21 31.57 -12.73
N SER A 290 -19.33 31.99 -14.00
CA SER A 290 -20.09 33.17 -14.39
C SER A 290 -21.59 32.89 -14.54
N ASN A 291 -22.38 33.93 -14.78
CA ASN A 291 -23.83 33.84 -14.98
C ASN A 291 -24.26 33.66 -16.43
N ALA A 292 -23.33 33.56 -17.38
CA ALA A 292 -23.62 33.42 -18.80
C ALA A 292 -22.80 32.26 -19.40
N ALA A 293 -23.24 31.73 -20.53
CA ALA A 293 -22.47 30.72 -21.26
C ALA A 293 -21.10 31.26 -21.69
N LYS A 294 -20.07 30.43 -21.67
CA LYS A 294 -18.69 30.81 -22.00
C LYS A 294 -18.04 29.82 -22.97
N ASP A 295 -17.19 30.38 -23.83
CA ASP A 295 -16.32 29.64 -24.72
C ASP A 295 -14.87 29.89 -24.31
N ILE A 296 -14.07 28.82 -24.22
CA ILE A 296 -12.68 28.92 -23.76
C ILE A 296 -11.81 27.81 -24.37
N VAL A 297 -10.54 28.10 -24.55
CA VAL A 297 -9.50 27.10 -24.79
C VAL A 297 -8.55 27.08 -23.59
N VAL A 298 -8.29 25.90 -23.07
CA VAL A 298 -7.38 25.68 -21.94
C VAL A 298 -6.32 24.66 -22.34
N TRP A 299 -5.05 24.97 -22.10
CA TRP A 299 -3.98 24.00 -22.25
C TRP A 299 -3.50 23.55 -20.87
N VAL A 300 -3.20 22.27 -20.76
CA VAL A 300 -2.71 21.66 -19.53
C VAL A 300 -1.43 20.89 -19.84
N ASN A 301 -0.39 21.18 -19.07
CA ASN A 301 0.92 20.59 -19.31
C ASN A 301 1.64 20.21 -18.02
N GLU A 302 2.59 19.24 -18.12
CA GLU A 302 3.54 18.88 -17.08
C GLU A 302 2.90 18.63 -15.70
N MET A 303 1.83 17.82 -15.65
CA MET A 303 1.31 17.37 -14.36
C MET A 303 2.31 16.39 -13.71
N ARG A 304 2.91 16.81 -12.59
CA ARG A 304 3.96 16.07 -11.89
C ARG A 304 3.82 16.15 -10.39
N LEU A 305 4.23 15.09 -9.73
CA LEU A 305 4.42 15.05 -8.28
C LEU A 305 5.89 15.39 -7.99
N THR A 306 6.11 16.27 -7.04
CA THR A 306 7.43 16.77 -6.64
C THR A 306 7.64 16.64 -5.14
N ASP A 307 8.87 16.90 -4.69
CA ASP A 307 9.27 16.83 -3.29
C ASP A 307 9.03 15.44 -2.69
N PHE A 308 9.65 14.44 -3.31
CA PHE A 308 9.61 13.07 -2.81
C PHE A 308 10.12 13.01 -1.36
N ASP A 309 9.41 12.27 -0.48
CA ASP A 309 9.83 12.08 0.90
C ASP A 309 11.08 11.19 0.99
N GLN A 310 12.22 11.85 1.20
CA GLN A 310 13.54 11.21 1.31
C GLN A 310 13.97 11.01 2.76
N SER A 311 13.06 11.16 3.72
CA SER A 311 13.39 10.97 5.13
C SER A 311 13.93 9.56 5.37
N GLY A 312 15.14 9.48 5.94
CA GLY A 312 15.79 8.22 6.28
C GLY A 312 15.35 7.73 7.64
N GLY A 313 15.28 6.41 7.79
CA GLY A 313 15.10 5.76 9.08
C GLY A 313 16.42 5.24 9.64
N TRP A 314 16.37 4.74 10.86
CA TRP A 314 17.47 4.07 11.52
C TRP A 314 17.03 2.72 12.10
N ALA A 315 17.98 1.82 12.30
CA ALA A 315 17.77 0.55 12.97
C ALA A 315 18.84 0.30 14.03
N ALA A 316 18.48 -0.40 15.08
CA ALA A 316 19.39 -0.84 16.11
C ALA A 316 19.05 -2.26 16.57
N LYS A 317 20.10 -3.06 16.83
CA LYS A 317 20.02 -4.38 17.46
C LYS A 317 20.96 -4.43 18.65
N ALA A 318 20.45 -4.97 19.76
CA ALA A 318 21.23 -5.26 20.93
C ALA A 318 20.97 -6.68 21.41
N ASN A 319 21.99 -7.39 21.87
CA ASN A 319 21.88 -8.70 22.48
C ASN A 319 22.83 -8.79 23.67
N VAL A 320 22.29 -9.18 24.83
CA VAL A 320 23.02 -9.37 26.06
C VAL A 320 22.82 -10.80 26.55
N ASN A 321 23.92 -11.54 26.68
CA ASN A 321 23.93 -12.89 27.22
C ASN A 321 24.65 -12.87 28.57
N LEU A 322 23.96 -13.26 29.63
CA LEU A 322 24.50 -13.38 30.97
C LEU A 322 24.50 -14.84 31.41
N GLY A 323 25.66 -15.34 31.77
CA GLY A 323 25.81 -16.65 32.42
C GLY A 323 26.00 -16.45 33.93
N LEU A 324 25.07 -16.96 34.73
CA LEU A 324 25.11 -16.90 36.19
C LEU A 324 25.64 -18.24 36.73
N SER A 325 26.92 -18.52 36.45
CA SER A 325 27.58 -19.80 36.79
C SER A 325 26.75 -20.98 36.26
N ASP A 326 26.48 -21.95 37.09
CA ASP A 326 25.67 -23.15 36.84
C ASP A 326 24.20 -23.00 37.31
N ILE A 327 23.80 -21.79 37.71
CA ILE A 327 22.47 -21.50 38.25
C ILE A 327 21.49 -21.10 37.16
N ALA A 328 21.91 -20.15 36.30
CA ALA A 328 21.02 -19.62 35.30
C ALA A 328 21.77 -19.03 34.07
N THR A 329 21.05 -18.94 32.96
CA THR A 329 21.42 -18.15 31.82
C THR A 329 20.31 -17.16 31.49
N LEU A 330 20.65 -15.93 31.16
CA LEU A 330 19.71 -14.89 30.76
C LEU A 330 20.14 -14.30 29.42
N ASN A 331 19.23 -14.31 28.46
CA ASN A 331 19.39 -13.71 27.15
C ASN A 331 18.37 -12.59 26.99
N ILE A 332 18.84 -11.38 26.69
CA ILE A 332 18.00 -10.22 26.40
C ILE A 332 18.38 -9.72 25.02
N ALA A 333 17.44 -9.68 24.10
CA ALA A 333 17.63 -9.14 22.76
C ALA A 333 16.60 -8.05 22.47
N GLY A 334 17.05 -6.99 21.83
CA GLY A 334 16.22 -5.88 21.35
C GLY A 334 16.50 -5.58 19.89
N HIS A 335 15.46 -5.24 19.15
CA HIS A 335 15.54 -4.83 17.74
C HIS A 335 14.53 -3.71 17.48
N VAL A 336 15.01 -2.64 16.86
CA VAL A 336 14.21 -1.47 16.50
C VAL A 336 14.53 -1.11 15.05
N GLU A 337 13.50 -0.84 14.27
CA GLU A 337 13.59 -0.26 12.93
C GLU A 337 12.55 0.86 12.82
N THR A 338 12.94 2.00 12.28
CA THR A 338 12.03 3.15 12.14
C THR A 338 11.58 3.35 10.69
N VAL A 339 10.50 4.10 10.53
CA VAL A 339 9.99 4.54 9.21
C VAL A 339 11.12 5.10 8.36
N GLY A 340 11.19 4.69 7.09
CA GLY A 340 12.22 5.11 6.13
C GLY A 340 13.51 4.29 6.17
N PHE A 341 13.63 3.32 7.09
CA PHE A 341 14.75 2.40 7.11
C PHE A 341 14.67 1.38 5.97
N GLY A 342 15.79 1.11 5.33
CA GLY A 342 15.91 0.11 4.26
C GLY A 342 17.35 -0.09 3.82
N GLY A 343 17.63 -1.14 3.07
CA GLY A 343 18.94 -1.45 2.49
C GLY A 343 19.37 -0.42 1.43
N ILE A 344 20.67 -0.36 1.15
CA ILE A 344 21.22 0.56 0.12
C ILE A 344 20.71 0.20 -1.28
N ASP A 345 20.41 -1.06 -1.50
CA ASP A 345 19.91 -1.66 -2.74
C ASP A 345 18.39 -1.50 -2.93
N GLN A 346 17.67 -1.11 -1.86
CA GLN A 346 16.22 -0.88 -1.91
C GLN A 346 15.89 0.51 -2.42
N SER A 347 14.92 0.58 -3.33
CA SER A 347 14.35 1.86 -3.77
C SER A 347 13.66 2.57 -2.60
N LEU A 348 13.53 3.90 -2.69
CA LEU A 348 12.88 4.69 -1.64
C LEU A 348 11.43 4.28 -1.38
N THR A 349 10.75 3.77 -2.40
CA THR A 349 9.36 3.29 -2.31
C THR A 349 9.21 1.93 -1.62
N GLU A 350 10.29 1.17 -1.51
CA GLU A 350 10.32 -0.15 -0.86
C GLU A 350 10.75 -0.11 0.61
N ARG A 351 11.13 1.08 1.10
CA ARG A 351 11.52 1.26 2.51
C ARG A 351 10.33 1.10 3.44
N ARG A 352 10.61 0.79 4.69
CA ARG A 352 9.57 0.62 5.72
C ARG A 352 8.70 1.87 5.88
N LEU A 353 7.40 1.63 5.93
CA LEU A 353 6.37 2.64 6.24
C LEU A 353 5.77 2.44 7.65
N ASP A 354 6.50 1.75 8.52
CA ASP A 354 6.13 1.47 9.89
C ASP A 354 7.35 1.56 10.83
N ASP A 355 7.09 1.81 12.10
CA ASP A 355 8.06 1.64 13.17
C ASP A 355 7.90 0.24 13.76
N TYR A 356 8.99 -0.50 13.82
CA TYR A 356 9.03 -1.87 14.32
C TYR A 356 9.87 -1.95 15.59
N TYR A 357 9.31 -2.54 16.62
CA TYR A 357 9.96 -2.79 17.91
C TYR A 357 9.80 -4.26 18.27
N GLN A 358 10.90 -4.89 18.63
CA GLN A 358 10.90 -6.25 19.13
C GLN A 358 11.82 -6.34 20.34
N TYR A 359 11.35 -7.00 21.39
CA TYR A 359 12.25 -7.47 22.45
C TYR A 359 11.99 -8.95 22.74
N ASN A 360 13.05 -9.61 23.15
CA ASN A 360 13.03 -10.99 23.60
C ASN A 360 13.80 -11.09 24.92
N ILE A 361 13.19 -11.72 25.91
CA ILE A 361 13.83 -12.06 27.17
C ILE A 361 13.65 -13.56 27.34
N ALA A 362 14.76 -14.29 27.43
CA ALA A 362 14.76 -15.73 27.66
C ALA A 362 15.70 -16.07 28.80
N THR A 363 15.21 -16.87 29.73
CA THR A 363 16.00 -17.33 30.86
C THR A 363 15.85 -18.84 31.04
N MET A 364 16.95 -19.46 31.41
CA MET A 364 16.98 -20.86 31.85
C MET A 364 17.58 -20.91 33.24
N VAL A 365 16.85 -21.48 34.19
CA VAL A 365 17.23 -21.54 35.60
C VAL A 365 17.24 -23.00 36.05
N GLU A 366 18.32 -23.48 36.62
CA GLU A 366 18.41 -24.81 37.21
C GLU A 366 17.96 -24.73 38.68
N LEU A 367 16.64 -24.97 38.92
CA LEU A 367 16.03 -24.84 40.25
C LEU A 367 16.65 -25.78 41.28
N GLY A 368 17.19 -26.91 40.84
CA GLY A 368 17.87 -27.87 41.72
C GLY A 368 19.07 -27.29 42.46
N ARG A 369 19.70 -26.23 41.91
CA ARG A 369 20.86 -25.55 42.51
C ARG A 369 20.53 -24.74 43.76
N PHE A 370 19.27 -24.40 43.98
CA PHE A 370 18.80 -23.69 45.16
C PHE A 370 18.53 -24.64 46.36
N LEU A 371 18.61 -25.97 46.12
CA LEU A 371 18.40 -26.97 47.13
C LEU A 371 19.73 -27.61 47.56
N PRO A 372 19.80 -28.16 48.80
CA PRO A 372 20.98 -28.90 49.26
C PRO A 372 21.34 -30.04 48.29
N GLU A 373 22.61 -30.26 47.98
CA GLU A 373 23.09 -31.30 47.06
C GLU A 373 22.56 -32.71 47.35
N LYS A 374 22.22 -32.99 48.62
CA LYS A 374 21.65 -34.26 49.03
C LYS A 374 20.29 -34.55 48.39
N VAL A 375 19.54 -33.52 47.98
CA VAL A 375 18.22 -33.66 47.36
C VAL A 375 18.34 -34.15 45.91
N LYS A 376 19.47 -33.82 45.22
CA LYS A 376 19.77 -34.23 43.85
C LYS A 376 18.62 -33.96 42.87
N LEU A 377 17.91 -32.86 43.04
CA LEU A 377 16.84 -32.43 42.14
C LEU A 377 17.43 -31.89 40.86
N LYS A 378 16.93 -32.36 39.71
CA LYS A 378 17.11 -31.78 38.39
C LYS A 378 15.80 -31.15 37.99
N ALA A 379 15.76 -29.84 37.83
CA ALA A 379 14.53 -29.11 37.51
C ALA A 379 14.87 -27.86 36.68
N PRO A 380 15.22 -28.05 35.39
CA PRO A 380 15.48 -26.91 34.50
C PRO A 380 14.17 -26.20 34.19
N LEU A 381 14.12 -24.93 34.57
CA LEU A 381 13.04 -23.99 34.26
C LEU A 381 13.46 -23.13 33.08
N PHE A 382 12.69 -23.15 32.04
CA PHE A 382 12.81 -22.22 30.91
C PHE A 382 11.62 -21.25 30.92
N TYR A 383 11.92 -19.95 30.78
CA TYR A 383 10.92 -18.92 30.58
C TYR A 383 11.39 -18.01 29.47
N SER A 384 10.50 -17.67 28.54
CA SER A 384 10.77 -16.64 27.53
C SER A 384 9.53 -15.82 27.24
N ILE A 385 9.76 -14.55 26.97
CA ILE A 385 8.76 -13.62 26.45
C ILE A 385 9.34 -12.87 25.26
N THR A 386 8.61 -12.88 24.15
CA THR A 386 8.91 -12.10 22.96
C THR A 386 7.72 -11.21 22.67
N GLU A 387 7.93 -9.92 22.59
CA GLU A 387 6.92 -8.97 22.14
C GLU A 387 7.41 -8.27 20.88
N GLN A 388 6.53 -8.21 19.87
CA GLN A 388 6.70 -7.46 18.63
C GLN A 388 5.58 -6.44 18.53
N ARG A 389 5.94 -5.23 18.16
CA ARG A 389 5.00 -4.13 17.95
C ARG A 389 5.34 -3.42 16.66
N THR A 390 4.36 -3.30 15.77
CA THR A 390 4.46 -2.54 14.52
C THR A 390 3.47 -1.38 14.56
N SER A 391 3.99 -0.17 14.41
CA SER A 391 3.19 1.06 14.40
C SER A 391 3.28 1.69 13.00
N PRO A 392 2.21 1.68 12.20
CA PRO A 392 2.26 2.19 10.84
C PRO A 392 2.39 3.72 10.81
N LYS A 393 3.05 4.26 9.78
CA LYS A 393 3.16 5.70 9.53
C LYS A 393 1.79 6.35 9.30
N TYR A 394 0.92 5.63 8.56
CA TYR A 394 -0.43 6.08 8.21
C TYR A 394 -1.49 5.31 8.99
N ASN A 395 -2.61 5.97 9.28
CA ASN A 395 -3.75 5.33 9.94
C ASN A 395 -4.34 4.23 9.04
N PRO A 396 -4.40 2.95 9.45
CA PRO A 396 -4.96 1.86 8.62
C PRO A 396 -6.42 2.06 8.22
N LEU A 397 -7.19 2.77 9.04
CA LEU A 397 -8.61 3.06 8.78
C LEU A 397 -8.80 4.25 7.83
N ASP A 398 -7.78 5.10 7.68
CA ASP A 398 -7.80 6.31 6.85
C ASP A 398 -6.41 6.53 6.25
N GLN A 399 -6.10 5.75 5.21
CA GLN A 399 -4.76 5.42 4.75
C GLN A 399 -3.91 6.59 4.20
N ASP A 400 -4.47 7.77 4.04
CA ASP A 400 -3.74 8.99 3.65
C ASP A 400 -3.50 9.96 4.82
N ILE A 401 -4.04 9.67 6.00
CA ILE A 401 -3.79 10.44 7.21
C ILE A 401 -2.65 9.81 8.00
N LEU A 402 -1.67 10.60 8.43
CA LEU A 402 -0.62 10.14 9.33
C LEU A 402 -1.26 9.66 10.65
N LEU A 403 -0.79 8.53 11.18
CA LEU A 403 -1.31 8.01 12.45
C LEU A 403 -1.15 9.03 13.58
N LYS A 404 -0.04 9.75 13.61
CA LYS A 404 0.19 10.82 14.57
C LYS A 404 -0.90 11.89 14.49
N ASP A 405 -1.22 12.37 13.28
CA ASP A 405 -2.22 13.42 13.07
C ASP A 405 -3.64 12.92 13.44
N ALA A 406 -3.94 11.64 13.16
CA ALA A 406 -5.19 11.03 13.59
C ALA A 406 -5.31 10.97 15.12
N LEU A 407 -4.23 10.64 15.83
CA LEU A 407 -4.18 10.61 17.30
C LEU A 407 -4.24 12.00 17.93
N ASP A 408 -3.59 13.00 17.31
CA ASP A 408 -3.55 14.38 17.82
C ASP A 408 -4.90 15.10 17.59
N ASN A 409 -5.64 14.72 16.53
CA ASN A 409 -6.97 15.27 16.21
C ASN A 409 -8.13 14.42 16.77
N ALA A 410 -7.87 13.42 17.61
CA ALA A 410 -8.93 12.64 18.27
C ALA A 410 -9.73 13.51 19.22
N GLY A 411 -11.07 13.43 19.16
CA GLY A 411 -11.97 14.26 19.95
C GLY A 411 -12.04 13.91 21.44
N SER A 412 -11.57 12.70 21.82
CA SER A 412 -11.54 12.24 23.21
C SER A 412 -10.40 11.24 23.44
N LYS A 413 -10.06 11.03 24.71
CA LYS A 413 -9.06 10.01 25.08
C LYS A 413 -9.52 8.60 24.64
N ALA A 414 -10.80 8.28 24.81
CA ALA A 414 -11.35 6.99 24.40
C ALA A 414 -11.24 6.75 22.89
N GLU A 415 -11.48 7.78 22.07
CA GLU A 415 -11.29 7.72 20.62
C GLU A 415 -9.80 7.55 20.25
N ARG A 416 -8.91 8.28 20.93
CA ARG A 416 -7.46 8.15 20.75
C ARG A 416 -6.97 6.74 21.06
N ASP A 417 -7.40 6.16 22.18
CA ASP A 417 -7.06 4.81 22.59
C ASP A 417 -7.63 3.80 21.57
N SER A 418 -8.86 3.98 21.10
CA SER A 418 -9.48 3.16 20.06
C SER A 418 -8.74 3.20 18.72
N ILE A 419 -8.32 4.41 18.27
CA ILE A 419 -7.51 4.56 17.05
C ILE A 419 -6.15 3.87 17.24
N SER A 420 -5.50 4.05 18.39
CA SER A 420 -4.22 3.42 18.71
C SER A 420 -4.34 1.89 18.68
N ASP A 421 -5.33 1.33 19.35
CA ASP A 421 -5.55 -0.12 19.43
C ASP A 421 -5.94 -0.74 18.08
N ALA A 422 -6.67 0.01 17.25
CA ALA A 422 -7.02 -0.41 15.90
C ALA A 422 -5.88 -0.26 14.89
N SER A 423 -4.83 0.50 15.20
CA SER A 423 -3.76 0.82 14.25
C SER A 423 -2.49 0.02 14.50
N ILE A 424 -2.23 -0.35 15.75
CA ILE A 424 -0.98 -0.99 16.14
C ILE A 424 -1.12 -2.51 16.06
N GLU A 425 -0.22 -3.13 15.29
CA GLU A 425 -0.07 -4.57 15.31
C GLU A 425 0.85 -4.97 16.48
N LYS A 426 0.35 -5.84 17.34
CA LYS A 426 1.07 -6.36 18.51
C LYS A 426 1.00 -7.88 18.52
N SER A 427 2.15 -8.53 18.70
CA SER A 427 2.26 -9.97 18.88
C SER A 427 3.11 -10.26 20.12
N THR A 428 2.57 -11.03 21.06
CA THR A 428 3.27 -11.45 22.26
C THR A 428 3.29 -12.97 22.31
N VAL A 429 4.48 -13.55 22.43
CA VAL A 429 4.68 -14.99 22.63
C VAL A 429 5.34 -15.19 23.98
N GLU A 430 4.69 -15.94 24.85
CA GLU A 430 5.16 -16.30 26.19
C GLU A 430 5.30 -17.81 26.28
N SER A 431 6.44 -18.27 26.72
CA SER A 431 6.73 -19.69 26.91
C SER A 431 7.28 -19.95 28.28
N PHE A 432 6.70 -20.93 28.95
CA PHE A 432 7.15 -21.45 30.22
C PHE A 432 7.33 -22.95 30.08
N SER A 433 8.42 -23.50 30.57
CA SER A 433 8.67 -24.93 30.53
C SER A 433 9.51 -25.40 31.74
N LEU A 434 9.01 -26.40 32.41
CA LEU A 434 9.73 -27.26 33.33
C LEU A 434 9.88 -28.63 32.68
N SER A 435 11.07 -29.00 32.21
CA SER A 435 11.27 -30.24 31.46
C SER A 435 12.12 -31.24 32.22
N GLY A 436 11.64 -32.49 32.30
CA GLY A 436 12.42 -33.56 32.85
C GLY A 436 12.72 -33.43 34.36
N VAL A 437 11.78 -32.82 35.12
CA VAL A 437 11.94 -32.70 36.56
C VAL A 437 12.04 -34.09 37.19
N SER A 438 13.17 -34.39 37.81
CA SER A 438 13.49 -35.71 38.37
C SER A 438 14.47 -35.59 39.52
N PHE A 439 14.50 -36.62 40.37
CA PHE A 439 15.48 -36.75 41.44
C PHE A 439 16.53 -37.81 41.05
N ASP A 440 17.80 -37.44 40.99
CA ASP A 440 18.88 -38.38 40.64
C ASP A 440 19.32 -39.21 41.87
N ILE A 441 18.33 -39.85 42.54
CA ILE A 441 18.52 -40.73 43.69
C ILE A 441 18.26 -42.16 43.22
N ARG A 442 19.30 -43.00 43.27
CA ARG A 442 19.28 -44.39 42.83
C ARG A 442 19.78 -45.29 43.95
N SER A 443 19.15 -46.44 44.13
CA SER A 443 19.64 -47.52 44.98
C SER A 443 20.88 -48.20 44.37
N LYS A 444 21.72 -48.82 45.18
CA LYS A 444 22.87 -49.61 44.68
C LYS A 444 22.47 -50.65 43.62
N ASN A 445 21.34 -51.30 43.82
CA ASN A 445 20.67 -52.13 42.83
C ASN A 445 19.42 -51.31 42.40
N PRO A 446 19.25 -51.04 41.09
CA PRO A 446 18.07 -50.31 40.63
C PRO A 446 16.77 -50.97 41.10
N MET A 447 15.90 -50.17 41.72
CA MET A 447 14.61 -50.61 42.22
C MET A 447 13.46 -49.90 41.48
N PRO A 448 12.30 -50.55 41.31
CA PRO A 448 11.17 -49.94 40.62
C PRO A 448 10.70 -48.62 41.23
N TYR A 449 10.89 -48.42 42.51
CA TYR A 449 10.47 -47.23 43.26
C TYR A 449 11.55 -46.15 43.41
N ASP A 450 12.70 -46.32 42.77
CA ASP A 450 13.77 -45.31 42.82
C ASP A 450 13.27 -43.98 42.24
N PRO A 451 13.46 -42.85 42.95
CA PRO A 451 13.01 -41.55 42.47
C PRO A 451 13.54 -41.17 41.07
N ALA A 452 14.73 -41.69 40.72
CA ALA A 452 15.33 -41.45 39.39
C ALA A 452 14.55 -42.09 38.23
N ASN A 453 13.63 -43.02 38.51
CA ASN A 453 12.79 -43.64 37.47
C ASN A 453 11.62 -42.75 37.03
N PHE A 454 11.33 -41.69 37.77
CA PHE A 454 10.21 -40.79 37.54
C PHE A 454 10.68 -39.45 37.00
N SER A 455 10.00 -38.96 35.96
CA SER A 455 10.22 -37.65 35.42
C SER A 455 8.90 -36.99 35.07
N ILE A 456 8.80 -35.70 35.38
CA ILE A 456 7.63 -34.88 35.09
C ILE A 456 8.08 -33.70 34.22
N SER A 457 7.29 -33.40 33.21
CA SER A 457 7.48 -32.17 32.42
C SER A 457 6.15 -31.43 32.30
N TYR A 458 6.24 -30.13 32.33
CA TYR A 458 5.10 -29.24 32.07
C TYR A 458 5.56 -28.09 31.20
N SER A 459 4.77 -27.76 30.16
CA SER A 459 4.98 -26.58 29.34
C SER A 459 3.68 -25.83 29.12
N TYR A 460 3.82 -24.54 29.07
CA TYR A 460 2.76 -23.59 28.77
C TYR A 460 3.27 -22.62 27.74
N ASN A 461 2.56 -22.49 26.59
CA ASN A 461 2.82 -21.49 25.58
C ASN A 461 1.57 -20.65 25.35
N ARG A 462 1.74 -19.35 25.37
CA ARG A 462 0.70 -18.38 25.05
C ARG A 462 1.17 -17.54 23.87
N GLN A 463 0.32 -17.42 22.86
CA GLN A 463 0.48 -16.46 21.80
C GLN A 463 -0.73 -15.54 21.80
N SER A 464 -0.50 -14.24 21.85
CA SER A 464 -1.52 -13.21 21.76
C SER A 464 -1.18 -12.30 20.59
N LYS A 465 -2.11 -12.11 19.67
CA LYS A 465 -1.97 -11.26 18.51
C LYS A 465 -3.13 -10.26 18.43
N GLN A 466 -2.83 -9.06 18.01
CA GLN A 466 -3.76 -7.96 17.73
C GLN A 466 -3.29 -7.25 16.47
N ASP A 467 -4.22 -6.91 15.58
CA ASP A 467 -3.94 -6.17 14.36
C ASP A 467 -5.16 -5.29 13.95
N PRO A 468 -5.08 -4.47 12.88
CA PRO A 468 -6.19 -3.60 12.47
C PRO A 468 -7.51 -4.32 12.19
N THR A 469 -7.46 -5.59 11.80
CA THR A 469 -8.64 -6.41 11.46
C THR A 469 -9.06 -7.34 12.58
N THR A 470 -8.14 -7.64 13.51
CA THR A 470 -8.31 -8.57 14.60
C THR A 470 -8.21 -7.85 15.93
N GLU A 471 -9.28 -7.86 16.74
CA GLU A 471 -9.28 -7.23 18.07
C GLU A 471 -8.38 -7.99 19.02
N PHE A 472 -8.49 -9.30 19.04
CA PHE A 472 -7.55 -10.21 19.69
C PHE A 472 -7.61 -11.60 19.06
N GLU A 473 -6.47 -12.26 19.08
CA GLU A 473 -6.31 -13.67 18.74
C GLU A 473 -5.39 -14.28 19.80
N ASN A 474 -5.92 -15.17 20.63
CA ASN A 474 -5.19 -15.81 21.72
C ASN A 474 -5.13 -17.31 21.50
N THR A 475 -3.93 -17.84 21.56
CA THR A 475 -3.66 -19.29 21.54
C THR A 475 -2.97 -19.69 22.83
N TYR A 476 -3.47 -20.73 23.47
CA TYR A 476 -2.91 -21.29 24.68
C TYR A 476 -2.66 -22.79 24.48
N ASP A 477 -1.43 -23.23 24.65
CA ASP A 477 -1.01 -24.63 24.55
C ASP A 477 -0.41 -25.09 25.88
N TYR A 478 -1.08 -26.01 26.53
CA TYR A 478 -0.67 -26.61 27.77
C TYR A 478 -0.27 -28.05 27.52
N ARG A 479 0.92 -28.46 27.94
CA ARG A 479 1.38 -29.84 27.84
C ARG A 479 1.92 -30.30 29.17
N GLY A 480 1.48 -31.47 29.59
CA GLY A 480 2.00 -32.16 30.76
C GLY A 480 2.44 -33.55 30.36
N SER A 481 3.58 -33.99 30.82
CA SER A 481 4.03 -35.37 30.65
C SER A 481 4.55 -35.95 31.92
N PHE A 482 4.25 -37.22 32.12
CA PHE A 482 4.82 -38.03 33.19
C PHE A 482 5.46 -39.27 32.54
N THR A 483 6.72 -39.50 32.89
CA THR A 483 7.49 -40.63 32.37
C THR A 483 8.02 -41.45 33.54
N TYR A 484 7.77 -42.72 33.47
CA TYR A 484 8.38 -43.72 34.32
C TYR A 484 9.24 -44.64 33.45
N SER A 485 10.49 -44.88 33.88
CA SER A 485 11.40 -45.77 33.15
C SER A 485 12.27 -46.54 34.14
N TYR A 486 12.05 -47.83 34.22
CA TYR A 486 12.78 -48.74 35.11
C TYR A 486 13.63 -49.71 34.29
N THR A 487 14.93 -49.73 34.58
CA THR A 487 15.90 -50.64 33.98
C THR A 487 16.52 -51.49 35.07
N PRO A 488 16.01 -52.70 35.30
CA PRO A 488 16.54 -53.60 36.34
C PRO A 488 17.97 -54.02 35.99
N PHE A 489 18.75 -54.27 37.04
CA PHE A 489 20.05 -54.86 36.87
C PHE A 489 19.87 -56.36 36.63
N VAL A 490 19.96 -56.77 35.35
CA VAL A 490 19.74 -58.16 34.96
C VAL A 490 21.05 -58.89 35.00
N LYS A 491 21.10 -59.96 35.83
CA LYS A 491 22.18 -60.97 35.76
C LYS A 491 21.61 -62.16 34.99
N PRO A 492 22.17 -62.51 33.86
CA PRO A 492 21.67 -63.65 33.10
C PRO A 492 21.80 -64.93 33.91
N PHE A 493 20.75 -65.70 33.90
CA PHE A 493 20.75 -67.05 34.51
C PHE A 493 21.33 -68.04 33.52
N VAL A 494 22.45 -68.69 33.91
CA VAL A 494 23.13 -69.70 33.12
C VAL A 494 22.90 -71.08 33.74
N PRO A 495 21.84 -71.81 33.31
CA PRO A 495 21.39 -73.01 33.97
C PRO A 495 22.45 -74.15 34.01
N LEU A 496 23.28 -74.20 32.98
CA LEU A 496 24.28 -75.26 32.77
C LEU A 496 25.73 -74.85 33.10
N LYS A 497 25.93 -73.75 33.83
CA LYS A 497 27.25 -73.26 34.26
C LYS A 497 28.07 -74.27 35.02
N GLY A 498 27.43 -75.19 35.83
CA GLY A 498 28.09 -76.24 36.61
C GLY A 498 28.48 -77.49 35.81
N LEU A 499 28.22 -77.62 34.56
CA LEU A 499 28.50 -78.79 33.73
C LEU A 499 30.01 -78.94 33.56
N LYS A 500 30.66 -79.96 34.13
CA LYS A 500 32.12 -80.21 34.13
C LYS A 500 32.65 -80.85 32.83
N SER A 501 31.86 -80.89 31.72
CA SER A 501 32.29 -81.49 30.44
C SER A 501 33.28 -80.64 29.71
N LYS A 502 34.37 -81.26 29.16
CA LYS A 502 35.42 -80.64 28.33
C LYS A 502 35.08 -80.71 26.81
N SER A 503 33.92 -81.23 26.43
CA SER A 503 33.50 -81.36 25.01
C SER A 503 33.25 -80.01 24.36
N LYS A 504 33.84 -79.78 23.19
CA LYS A 504 33.64 -78.58 22.34
C LYS A 504 32.17 -78.41 21.89
N HIS A 505 31.48 -79.53 21.67
CA HIS A 505 30.07 -79.54 21.27
C HIS A 505 29.08 -79.12 22.35
N LEU A 506 29.51 -79.23 23.62
CA LEU A 506 28.70 -78.81 24.77
C LEU A 506 28.98 -77.39 25.22
N LYS A 507 29.92 -76.69 24.54
CA LYS A 507 30.26 -75.31 24.86
C LYS A 507 29.06 -74.40 24.66
N PHE A 508 28.31 -74.57 23.58
CA PHE A 508 27.07 -73.85 23.28
C PHE A 508 26.04 -73.95 24.41
N LEU A 509 25.83 -75.20 24.96
CA LEU A 509 24.88 -75.40 26.07
C LEU A 509 25.39 -74.80 27.39
N LYS A 510 26.68 -74.73 27.59
CA LYS A 510 27.26 -74.09 28.79
C LYS A 510 27.19 -72.57 28.77
N GLU A 511 27.26 -72.01 27.61
CA GLU A 511 27.20 -70.55 27.40
C GLU A 511 25.74 -70.06 27.15
N TRP A 512 24.76 -70.97 27.13
CA TRP A 512 23.39 -70.59 27.00
C TRP A 512 22.91 -69.89 28.28
N GLU A 513 22.49 -68.63 28.10
CA GLU A 513 22.03 -67.74 29.15
C GLU A 513 20.62 -67.22 28.86
N PHE A 514 19.91 -66.92 29.91
CA PHE A 514 18.53 -66.48 29.80
C PHE A 514 18.24 -65.40 30.84
N ASN A 515 17.64 -64.34 30.38
CA ASN A 515 17.23 -63.23 31.23
C ASN A 515 15.80 -63.43 31.74
N TYR A 516 15.64 -63.55 33.06
CA TYR A 516 14.34 -63.74 33.70
C TYR A 516 13.60 -62.43 34.05
N LEU A 517 14.28 -61.25 33.85
CA LEU A 517 13.70 -59.93 34.03
C LEU A 517 13.75 -59.17 32.69
N PRO A 518 12.78 -58.31 32.42
CA PRO A 518 12.84 -57.45 31.25
C PRO A 518 14.02 -56.46 31.36
N ASN A 519 14.55 -56.02 30.22
CA ASN A 519 15.63 -55.05 30.18
C ASN A 519 15.15 -53.64 30.52
N ASN A 520 13.91 -53.32 30.12
CA ASN A 520 13.31 -52.03 30.43
C ASN A 520 11.78 -52.16 30.52
N ILE A 521 11.22 -51.46 31.51
CA ILE A 521 9.77 -51.23 31.66
C ILE A 521 9.57 -49.72 31.65
N ALA A 522 8.84 -49.22 30.69
CA ALA A 522 8.57 -47.79 30.62
C ALA A 522 7.06 -47.51 30.46
N PHE A 523 6.64 -46.48 31.12
CA PHE A 523 5.32 -45.89 30.99
C PHE A 523 5.47 -44.40 30.73
N ASN A 524 4.85 -43.92 29.66
CA ASN A 524 4.81 -42.51 29.31
C ASN A 524 3.36 -42.08 29.14
N THR A 525 2.99 -40.96 29.72
CA THR A 525 1.68 -40.37 29.52
C THR A 525 1.83 -38.89 29.21
N ASN A 526 1.19 -38.45 28.12
CA ASN A 526 1.22 -37.08 27.65
C ASN A 526 -0.21 -36.54 27.66
N MET A 527 -0.38 -35.36 28.22
CA MET A 527 -1.61 -34.59 28.19
C MET A 527 -1.35 -33.31 27.47
N SER A 528 -2.16 -32.98 26.47
CA SER A 528 -2.13 -31.70 25.79
C SER A 528 -3.51 -31.07 25.80
N ARG A 529 -3.58 -29.79 26.11
CA ARG A 529 -4.77 -28.96 26.04
C ARG A 529 -4.47 -27.76 25.20
N TYR A 530 -5.25 -27.60 24.14
CA TYR A 530 -5.21 -26.45 23.23
C TYR A 530 -6.48 -25.62 23.45
N TYR A 531 -6.31 -24.31 23.55
CA TYR A 531 -7.40 -23.34 23.59
C TYR A 531 -7.08 -22.19 22.65
N TYR A 532 -8.01 -21.88 21.78
CA TYR A 532 -7.92 -20.80 20.81
C TYR A 532 -9.16 -19.94 20.90
N GLU A 533 -8.97 -18.62 20.87
CA GLU A 533 -10.05 -17.64 20.78
C GLU A 533 -9.65 -16.50 19.88
N GLN A 534 -10.59 -16.02 19.05
CA GLN A 534 -10.39 -14.91 18.13
C GLN A 534 -11.64 -14.04 18.08
N GLN A 535 -11.42 -12.74 18.10
CA GLN A 535 -12.41 -11.70 17.88
C GLN A 535 -11.98 -10.85 16.69
N ILE A 536 -12.79 -10.83 15.60
CA ILE A 536 -12.57 -9.98 14.44
C ILE A 536 -13.17 -8.60 14.73
N ARG A 537 -12.47 -7.54 14.36
CA ARG A 537 -12.89 -6.14 14.52
C ARG A 537 -13.89 -5.76 13.43
N ASP A 538 -14.96 -5.06 13.79
CA ASP A 538 -15.84 -4.43 12.80
C ASP A 538 -15.19 -3.15 12.27
N VAL A 539 -14.56 -3.25 11.10
CA VAL A 539 -13.95 -2.11 10.40
C VAL A 539 -14.94 -1.39 9.47
N SER A 540 -16.16 -1.91 9.30
CA SER A 540 -17.15 -1.32 8.39
C SER A 540 -17.81 -0.06 8.95
N GLY A 541 -17.69 0.17 10.26
CA GLY A 541 -18.30 1.32 10.95
C GLY A 541 -19.83 1.36 10.86
N SER A 542 -20.45 0.23 10.50
CA SER A 542 -21.91 0.12 10.31
C SER A 542 -22.70 0.17 11.62
N GLY A 543 -22.02 0.30 12.78
CA GLY A 543 -22.65 0.31 14.09
C GLY A 543 -23.41 -0.99 14.38
N GLY A 544 -23.06 -2.03 13.65
CA GLY A 544 -23.71 -3.33 13.67
C GLY A 544 -23.33 -4.17 14.87
N MET A 545 -23.90 -5.34 14.90
CA MET A 545 -23.71 -6.36 15.91
C MET A 545 -22.23 -6.79 15.94
N ALA A 546 -21.58 -6.73 17.10
CA ALA A 546 -20.23 -7.26 17.27
C ALA A 546 -20.17 -8.70 16.73
N LEU A 547 -19.17 -9.00 15.91
CA LEU A 547 -18.98 -10.34 15.38
C LEU A 547 -18.74 -11.31 16.56
N PRO A 548 -19.33 -12.52 16.54
CA PRO A 548 -19.17 -13.46 17.65
C PRO A 548 -17.71 -13.93 17.75
N THR A 549 -17.23 -14.09 18.99
CA THR A 549 -15.90 -14.65 19.27
C THR A 549 -15.83 -16.09 18.80
N SER A 550 -14.87 -16.41 17.97
CA SER A 550 -14.57 -17.80 17.55
C SER A 550 -13.75 -18.49 18.62
N VAL A 551 -14.15 -19.68 19.04
CA VAL A 551 -13.46 -20.45 20.07
C VAL A 551 -13.23 -21.88 19.59
N SER A 552 -12.01 -22.39 19.75
CA SER A 552 -11.65 -23.78 19.51
C SER A 552 -10.95 -24.37 20.72
N LYS A 553 -11.33 -25.58 21.12
CA LYS A 553 -10.77 -26.29 22.29
C LYS A 553 -10.49 -27.73 21.91
N SER A 554 -9.34 -28.23 22.30
CA SER A 554 -9.04 -29.64 22.19
C SER A 554 -8.29 -30.12 23.42
N PHE A 555 -8.53 -31.37 23.79
CA PHE A 555 -7.81 -32.06 24.85
C PHE A 555 -7.45 -33.46 24.35
N LEU A 556 -6.17 -33.79 24.45
CA LEU A 556 -5.65 -35.09 24.08
C LEU A 556 -4.91 -35.69 25.27
N TRP A 557 -5.20 -36.93 25.56
CA TRP A 557 -4.50 -37.72 26.59
C TRP A 557 -3.98 -39.01 25.96
N ASP A 558 -2.66 -39.09 25.82
CA ASP A 558 -1.95 -40.22 25.25
C ASP A 558 -1.23 -41.01 26.35
N ARG A 559 -1.22 -42.35 26.26
CA ARG A 559 -0.59 -43.26 27.20
C ARG A 559 0.12 -44.36 26.43
N GLN A 560 1.40 -44.53 26.71
CA GLN A 560 2.26 -45.50 26.07
C GLN A 560 2.92 -46.39 27.10
N PHE A 561 2.78 -47.71 26.95
CA PHE A 561 3.45 -48.72 27.73
C PHE A 561 4.50 -49.39 26.83
N SER A 562 5.69 -49.55 27.36
CA SER A 562 6.79 -50.19 26.64
C SER A 562 7.45 -51.22 27.55
N LEU A 563 7.61 -52.43 27.03
CA LEU A 563 8.33 -53.51 27.68
C LEU A 563 9.37 -54.05 26.69
N THR A 564 10.63 -53.93 27.06
CA THR A 564 11.74 -54.50 26.28
C THR A 564 12.32 -55.68 27.05
N TRP A 565 12.30 -56.86 26.44
CA TRP A 565 12.77 -58.08 27.05
C TRP A 565 13.63 -58.89 26.08
N ASN A 566 14.92 -58.93 26.36
CA ASN A 566 15.86 -59.78 25.63
C ASN A 566 15.98 -61.08 26.40
N LEU A 567 15.38 -62.12 25.91
CA LEU A 567 15.35 -63.42 26.57
C LEU A 567 16.72 -64.13 26.56
N THR A 568 17.48 -63.95 25.52
CA THR A 568 18.81 -64.56 25.30
C THR A 568 19.80 -63.57 24.74
#